data_aa05de1688ef1c0e9f9b49850681fec0
#
_entry.id   aa05de1688ef1c0e9f9b49850681fec0
#
_cell.length_a   1.000
_cell.length_b   1.000
_cell.length_c   1.000
_cell.angle_alpha   90.00
_cell.angle_beta   90.00
_cell.angle_gamma   90.00
#
_symmetry.space_group_name_H-M   'P 1'
#
loop_
_entity.id
_entity.type
_entity.pdbx_description
1 polymer ?
#
loop_
_entity_poly.entity_id
_entity_poly.type
_entity_poly.pdbx_seq_one_letter_code
_entity_poly.pdbx_strand_id
1 'polypeptide(L)'
;MDDKELKQILATKAPAYQRSLIEIPKDCFAPHHSSLTDYLDSVLGDSREMQNRIDNLVMRYRLGAVDKTKNEHFGTILPRINKKGMLVGGSVIYYNTDGGTIIEKDSLVAHLYSWYAFDYYVDPDVFFGEHQYRGGQVVIVQEEKTALLGSLAFPDIDWLAVGVGNNLTEGMMKKLIGRQVVLYPDDFSCDFWREHYGKRFKVDESFIRSDINQYLIDFIHNQQVP
;
A
#
# COMPACT_ATOMS: atom_id res chain seq x y z
N MET A 1 -2.01 -16.32 -29.52
CA MET A 1 -1.55 -16.99 -28.30
C MET A 1 -2.58 -16.65 -27.24
N ASP A 2 -3.29 -17.62 -26.71
CA ASP A 2 -4.32 -17.37 -25.70
C ASP A 2 -3.69 -17.23 -24.30
N ASP A 3 -4.44 -16.65 -23.37
CA ASP A 3 -4.01 -16.42 -21.97
C ASP A 3 -3.61 -17.72 -21.24
N LYS A 4 -4.10 -18.86 -21.70
CA LYS A 4 -3.84 -20.17 -21.15
C LYS A 4 -2.50 -20.74 -21.63
N GLU A 5 -2.18 -20.51 -22.88
CA GLU A 5 -0.86 -20.82 -23.46
C GLU A 5 0.24 -19.96 -22.85
N LEU A 6 -0.03 -18.65 -22.65
CA LEU A 6 0.92 -17.74 -21.99
C LEU A 6 1.20 -18.18 -20.54
N LYS A 7 0.17 -18.54 -19.79
CA LYS A 7 0.31 -19.04 -18.41
C LYS A 7 1.06 -20.37 -18.35
N GLN A 8 0.85 -21.26 -19.32
CA GLN A 8 1.59 -22.53 -19.40
C GLN A 8 3.06 -22.33 -19.76
N ILE A 9 3.38 -21.41 -20.66
CA ILE A 9 4.76 -21.07 -21.05
C ILE A 9 5.49 -20.40 -19.86
N LEU A 10 4.83 -19.53 -19.13
CA LEU A 10 5.38 -18.88 -17.93
C LEU A 10 5.59 -19.88 -16.78
N ALA A 11 4.70 -20.88 -16.64
CA ALA A 11 4.83 -21.91 -15.61
C ALA A 11 5.95 -22.93 -15.90
N THR A 12 6.28 -23.16 -17.18
CA THR A 12 7.28 -24.16 -17.58
C THR A 12 8.70 -23.65 -17.72
N LYS A 13 8.92 -22.33 -17.74
CA LYS A 13 10.23 -21.72 -18.06
C LYS A 13 11.07 -21.22 -16.91
N ALA A 14 10.60 -21.24 -15.67
CA ALA A 14 11.42 -20.80 -14.55
C ALA A 14 11.72 -21.93 -13.56
N PRO A 15 12.97 -22.39 -13.43
CA PRO A 15 13.37 -23.20 -12.29
C PRO A 15 13.11 -22.43 -11.00
N ALA A 16 12.59 -23.11 -9.97
CA ALA A 16 12.03 -22.50 -8.74
C ALA A 16 13.01 -21.64 -7.89
N TYR A 17 14.26 -21.53 -8.26
CA TYR A 17 15.28 -20.78 -7.50
C TYR A 17 15.95 -19.63 -8.25
N GLN A 18 15.45 -19.21 -9.42
CA GLN A 18 15.97 -18.03 -10.15
C GLN A 18 14.95 -16.92 -10.35
N ARG A 19 13.96 -16.81 -9.45
CA ARG A 19 13.11 -15.62 -9.42
C ARG A 19 13.90 -14.51 -8.76
N SER A 20 14.35 -13.55 -9.54
CA SER A 20 15.03 -12.37 -9.00
C SER A 20 14.14 -11.68 -7.99
N LEU A 21 14.71 -11.29 -6.85
CA LEU A 21 14.05 -10.38 -5.93
C LEU A 21 13.81 -9.06 -6.64
N ILE A 22 12.66 -8.45 -6.39
CA ILE A 22 12.39 -7.11 -6.89
C ILE A 22 13.31 -6.14 -6.12
N GLU A 23 14.10 -5.37 -6.85
CA GLU A 23 14.89 -4.27 -6.29
C GLU A 23 14.37 -2.96 -6.89
N ILE A 24 14.01 -2.01 -6.04
CA ILE A 24 13.71 -0.66 -6.50
C ILE A 24 15.04 0.04 -6.73
N PRO A 25 15.28 0.59 -7.94
CA PRO A 25 16.50 1.32 -8.22
C PRO A 25 16.70 2.47 -7.24
N LYS A 26 17.96 2.76 -6.89
CA LYS A 26 18.29 3.78 -5.87
C LYS A 26 17.84 5.18 -6.27
N ASP A 27 17.82 5.48 -7.55
CA ASP A 27 17.33 6.73 -8.14
C ASP A 27 15.81 6.90 -8.04
N CYS A 28 15.05 5.81 -7.84
CA CYS A 28 13.63 5.87 -7.54
C CYS A 28 13.32 6.21 -6.08
N PHE A 29 14.31 6.17 -5.19
CA PHE A 29 14.14 6.60 -3.82
C PHE A 29 14.37 8.12 -3.69
N ALA A 30 13.38 8.91 -4.13
CA ALA A 30 13.33 10.34 -3.87
C ALA A 30 12.26 10.61 -2.80
N PRO A 31 12.63 10.59 -1.49
CA PRO A 31 11.66 10.63 -0.40
C PRO A 31 10.78 11.88 -0.37
N HIS A 32 11.21 12.97 -0.99
CA HIS A 32 10.55 14.27 -0.87
C HIS A 32 9.72 14.72 -2.08
N HIS A 33 9.58 13.90 -3.13
CA HIS A 33 8.95 14.34 -4.39
C HIS A 33 8.15 13.21 -5.05
N SER A 34 7.13 12.72 -4.37
CA SER A 34 6.09 11.90 -5.01
C SER A 34 4.74 12.60 -4.90
N SER A 35 3.82 12.28 -5.79
CA SER A 35 2.47 12.84 -5.73
C SER A 35 1.75 12.58 -4.41
N LEU A 36 2.09 11.49 -3.70
CA LEU A 36 1.53 11.23 -2.38
C LEU A 36 2.13 12.15 -1.32
N THR A 37 3.45 12.39 -1.33
CA THR A 37 4.06 13.31 -0.37
C THR A 37 3.56 14.74 -0.59
N ASP A 38 3.42 15.18 -1.84
CA ASP A 38 2.84 16.48 -2.18
C ASP A 38 1.39 16.60 -1.65
N TYR A 39 0.59 15.54 -1.78
CA TYR A 39 -0.75 15.49 -1.18
C TYR A 39 -0.70 15.57 0.35
N LEU A 40 0.14 14.75 1.00
CA LEU A 40 0.24 14.74 2.47
C LEU A 40 0.67 16.11 3.01
N ASP A 41 1.62 16.77 2.35
CA ASP A 41 2.05 18.12 2.70
C ASP A 41 0.90 19.12 2.57
N SER A 42 0.11 19.02 1.52
CA SER A 42 -1.02 19.91 1.28
C SER A 42 -2.14 19.79 2.31
N VAL A 43 -2.39 18.57 2.81
CA VAL A 43 -3.51 18.31 3.74
C VAL A 43 -3.11 18.28 5.20
N LEU A 44 -1.85 17.99 5.55
CA LEU A 44 -1.38 17.90 6.94
C LEU A 44 -0.59 19.14 7.38
N GLY A 45 -0.26 20.02 6.44
CA GLY A 45 0.50 21.24 6.68
C GLY A 45 2.02 21.03 6.63
N ASP A 46 2.73 22.15 6.52
CA ASP A 46 4.17 22.24 6.24
C ASP A 46 5.02 22.49 7.51
N SER A 47 4.45 22.27 8.71
CA SER A 47 5.24 22.42 9.92
C SER A 47 6.44 21.46 9.92
N ARG A 48 7.58 21.92 10.43
CA ARG A 48 8.81 21.10 10.49
C ARG A 48 8.59 19.75 11.18
N GLU A 49 7.73 19.73 12.19
CA GLU A 49 7.38 18.50 12.90
C GLU A 49 6.63 17.54 11.98
N MET A 50 5.63 18.03 11.22
CA MET A 50 4.87 17.20 10.30
C MET A 50 5.73 16.71 9.15
N GLN A 51 6.58 17.56 8.58
CA GLN A 51 7.55 17.16 7.56
C GLN A 51 8.43 16.00 8.05
N ASN A 52 8.96 16.09 9.26
CA ASN A 52 9.75 15.00 9.85
C ASN A 52 8.92 13.71 10.03
N ARG A 53 7.62 13.81 10.36
CA ARG A 53 6.73 12.64 10.46
C ARG A 53 6.48 12.00 9.11
N ILE A 54 6.26 12.80 8.07
CA ILE A 54 6.08 12.33 6.67
C ILE A 54 7.37 11.68 6.16
N ASP A 55 8.53 12.31 6.37
CA ASP A 55 9.83 11.75 6.00
C ASP A 55 10.08 10.38 6.67
N ASN A 56 9.81 10.30 7.96
CA ASN A 56 9.91 9.04 8.70
C ASN A 56 8.94 7.97 8.15
N LEU A 57 7.73 8.36 7.76
CA LEU A 57 6.77 7.47 7.13
C LEU A 57 7.29 6.93 5.80
N VAL A 58 7.79 7.83 4.93
CA VAL A 58 8.39 7.49 3.63
C VAL A 58 9.54 6.49 3.81
N MET A 59 10.44 6.75 4.75
CA MET A 59 11.57 5.86 5.04
C MET A 59 11.12 4.51 5.60
N ARG A 60 10.18 4.50 6.55
CA ARG A 60 9.67 3.28 7.18
C ARG A 60 8.98 2.37 6.18
N TYR A 61 8.12 2.91 5.33
CA TYR A 61 7.39 2.16 4.31
C TYR A 61 8.19 1.95 3.03
N ARG A 62 9.41 2.52 2.96
CA ARG A 62 10.28 2.47 1.78
C ARG A 62 9.57 2.96 0.52
N LEU A 63 8.82 4.04 0.65
CA LEU A 63 8.14 4.64 -0.48
C LEU A 63 9.19 5.16 -1.47
N GLY A 64 8.82 5.12 -2.75
CA GLY A 64 9.67 5.66 -3.81
C GLY A 64 8.87 6.56 -4.74
N ALA A 65 9.54 7.10 -5.73
CA ALA A 65 8.94 7.89 -6.78
C ALA A 65 9.42 7.41 -8.16
N VAL A 66 8.57 7.54 -9.15
CA VAL A 66 8.93 7.37 -10.56
C VAL A 66 8.84 8.70 -11.28
N ASP A 67 9.54 8.80 -12.41
CA ASP A 67 9.57 10.01 -13.21
C ASP A 67 8.18 10.56 -13.53
N LYS A 68 8.14 11.85 -13.81
CA LYS A 68 6.95 12.59 -14.19
C LYS A 68 6.21 11.92 -15.36
N THR A 69 4.91 11.84 -15.21
CA THR A 69 4.02 11.51 -16.33
C THR A 69 3.97 12.67 -17.33
N LYS A 70 3.25 12.48 -18.43
CA LYS A 70 2.90 13.56 -19.36
C LYS A 70 2.21 14.75 -18.67
N ASN A 71 1.64 14.54 -17.48
CA ASN A 71 0.96 15.56 -16.67
C ASN A 71 1.86 16.18 -15.61
N GLU A 72 3.17 15.95 -15.67
CA GLU A 72 4.18 16.51 -14.75
C GLU A 72 4.09 16.04 -13.28
N HIS A 73 3.36 14.96 -12.98
CA HIS A 73 3.27 14.41 -11.64
C HIS A 73 4.22 13.22 -11.46
N PHE A 74 4.89 13.17 -10.33
CA PHE A 74 5.68 12.00 -9.94
C PHE A 74 4.76 10.90 -9.42
N GLY A 75 4.87 9.70 -9.98
CA GLY A 75 4.18 8.53 -9.44
C GLY A 75 4.79 8.12 -8.10
N THR A 76 3.94 7.67 -7.18
CA THR A 76 4.39 7.12 -5.90
C THR A 76 4.53 5.63 -6.00
N ILE A 77 5.70 5.09 -5.67
CA ILE A 77 5.92 3.66 -5.50
C ILE A 77 5.46 3.25 -4.10
N LEU A 78 4.53 2.31 -4.04
CA LEU A 78 3.96 1.73 -2.82
C LEU A 78 4.39 0.25 -2.75
N PRO A 79 5.55 -0.08 -2.16
CA PRO A 79 6.12 -1.41 -2.24
C PRO A 79 5.43 -2.38 -1.28
N ARG A 80 5.24 -3.64 -1.71
CA ARG A 80 4.89 -4.74 -0.83
C ARG A 80 6.16 -5.47 -0.39
N ILE A 81 6.47 -5.36 0.88
CA ILE A 81 7.66 -5.91 1.48
C ILE A 81 7.22 -6.92 2.54
N ASN A 82 7.72 -8.15 2.43
CA ASN A 82 7.38 -9.20 3.39
C ASN A 82 8.14 -9.02 4.73
N LYS A 83 7.79 -9.84 5.72
CA LYS A 83 8.44 -9.82 7.05
C LYS A 83 9.95 -10.09 7.05
N LYS A 84 10.49 -10.65 5.96
CA LYS A 84 11.93 -10.86 5.79
C LYS A 84 12.62 -9.63 5.18
N GLY A 85 11.89 -8.56 4.93
CA GLY A 85 12.39 -7.33 4.30
C GLY A 85 12.57 -7.43 2.78
N MET A 86 12.06 -8.49 2.15
CA MET A 86 12.14 -8.67 0.69
C MET A 86 10.99 -7.96 0.01
N LEU A 87 11.29 -7.21 -1.05
CA LEU A 87 10.31 -6.61 -1.93
C LEU A 87 9.71 -7.71 -2.82
N VAL A 88 8.40 -7.90 -2.75
CA VAL A 88 7.68 -8.99 -3.43
C VAL A 88 6.48 -8.50 -4.24
N GLY A 89 6.39 -7.23 -4.52
CA GLY A 89 5.33 -6.61 -5.30
C GLY A 89 5.15 -5.15 -4.94
N GLY A 90 4.06 -4.57 -5.40
CA GLY A 90 3.72 -3.18 -5.11
C GLY A 90 2.88 -2.55 -6.20
N SER A 91 2.63 -1.26 -6.01
CA SER A 91 1.86 -0.43 -6.92
C SER A 91 2.60 0.86 -7.21
N VAL A 92 2.34 1.43 -8.38
CA VAL A 92 2.69 2.82 -8.70
C VAL A 92 1.37 3.57 -8.86
N ILE A 93 1.17 4.60 -8.07
CA ILE A 93 -0.06 5.39 -8.07
C ILE A 93 0.32 6.88 -8.23
N TYR A 94 -0.46 7.57 -9.06
CA TYR A 94 -0.35 9.00 -9.28
C TYR A 94 -1.53 9.67 -8.59
N TYR A 95 -1.24 10.52 -7.61
CA TYR A 95 -2.24 11.27 -6.85
C TYR A 95 -2.32 12.71 -7.36
N ASN A 96 -3.52 13.29 -7.31
CA ASN A 96 -3.72 14.73 -7.46
C ASN A 96 -3.64 15.42 -6.09
N THR A 97 -3.76 16.74 -6.07
CA THR A 97 -3.66 17.54 -4.84
C THR A 97 -4.81 17.32 -3.84
N ASP A 98 -5.94 16.76 -4.27
CA ASP A 98 -7.05 16.36 -3.38
C ASP A 98 -6.94 14.90 -2.90
N GLY A 99 -5.87 14.20 -3.30
CA GLY A 99 -5.62 12.82 -2.94
C GLY A 99 -6.37 11.78 -3.77
N GLY A 100 -7.11 12.19 -4.78
CA GLY A 100 -7.69 11.28 -5.77
C GLY A 100 -6.58 10.71 -6.69
N THR A 101 -6.85 9.58 -7.32
CA THR A 101 -5.94 8.97 -8.28
C THR A 101 -6.08 9.67 -9.64
N ILE A 102 -4.98 10.20 -10.19
CA ILE A 102 -4.97 10.89 -11.50
C ILE A 102 -4.98 9.88 -12.65
N ILE A 103 -4.24 8.80 -12.50
CA ILE A 103 -4.05 7.77 -13.53
C ILE A 103 -4.31 6.42 -12.87
N GLU A 104 -4.83 5.49 -13.65
CA GLU A 104 -5.04 4.12 -13.21
C GLU A 104 -3.76 3.55 -12.58
N LYS A 105 -3.99 2.72 -11.57
CA LYS A 105 -2.95 2.05 -10.81
C LYS A 105 -2.13 1.13 -11.71
N ASP A 106 -0.84 1.39 -11.79
CA ASP A 106 0.12 0.55 -12.48
C ASP A 106 0.75 -0.48 -11.53
N SER A 107 1.12 -1.63 -12.09
CA SER A 107 1.93 -2.60 -11.36
C SER A 107 3.37 -2.11 -11.25
N LEU A 108 3.94 -2.14 -10.04
CA LEU A 108 5.37 -1.89 -9.84
C LEU A 108 6.22 -2.82 -10.70
N VAL A 109 5.80 -4.09 -10.84
CA VAL A 109 6.51 -5.06 -11.69
C VAL A 109 6.50 -4.64 -13.15
N ALA A 110 5.37 -4.13 -13.68
CA ALA A 110 5.30 -3.65 -15.05
C ALA A 110 6.22 -2.46 -15.29
N HIS A 111 6.29 -1.51 -14.34
CA HIS A 111 7.23 -0.39 -14.40
C HIS A 111 8.69 -0.88 -14.43
N LEU A 112 9.07 -1.74 -13.50
CA LEU A 112 10.43 -2.25 -13.41
C LEU A 112 10.80 -3.10 -14.62
N TYR A 113 9.85 -3.89 -15.16
CA TYR A 113 10.06 -4.67 -16.35
C TYR A 113 10.35 -3.79 -17.57
N SER A 114 9.63 -2.67 -17.72
CA SER A 114 9.87 -1.73 -18.83
C SER A 114 11.27 -1.11 -18.78
N TRP A 115 11.88 -1.02 -17.61
CA TRP A 115 13.22 -0.45 -17.42
C TRP A 115 14.35 -1.47 -17.50
N TYR A 116 14.14 -2.69 -16.98
CA TYR A 116 15.22 -3.65 -16.74
C TYR A 116 15.03 -5.01 -17.44
N ALA A 117 13.88 -5.29 -18.05
CA ALA A 117 13.57 -6.53 -18.78
C ALA A 117 13.85 -7.84 -17.99
N PHE A 118 13.56 -7.86 -16.67
CA PHE A 118 13.73 -9.04 -15.82
C PHE A 118 12.39 -9.67 -15.43
N ASP A 119 12.42 -10.98 -15.13
CA ASP A 119 11.30 -11.68 -14.53
C ASP A 119 11.34 -11.52 -13.00
N TYR A 120 10.29 -10.97 -12.41
CA TYR A 120 10.18 -10.73 -10.97
C TYR A 120 9.20 -11.69 -10.31
N TYR A 121 9.49 -12.03 -9.05
CA TYR A 121 8.57 -12.76 -8.22
C TYR A 121 7.57 -11.81 -7.55
N VAL A 122 6.29 -12.10 -7.74
CA VAL A 122 5.20 -11.38 -7.06
C VAL A 122 4.53 -12.34 -6.07
N ASP A 123 4.48 -11.96 -4.80
CA ASP A 123 3.75 -12.69 -3.77
C ASP A 123 2.41 -11.98 -3.46
N PRO A 124 1.28 -12.55 -3.88
CA PRO A 124 -0.02 -11.94 -3.67
C PRO A 124 -0.47 -11.97 -2.20
N ASP A 125 0.17 -12.79 -1.37
CA ASP A 125 -0.21 -13.00 0.03
C ASP A 125 0.43 -11.98 0.98
N VAL A 126 1.15 -10.97 0.46
CA VAL A 126 1.83 -9.95 1.26
C VAL A 126 1.02 -8.67 1.29
N PHE A 127 0.74 -8.15 2.50
CA PHE A 127 0.11 -6.85 2.67
C PHE A 127 1.09 -5.71 2.37
N PHE A 128 0.56 -4.58 1.90
CA PHE A 128 1.28 -3.33 2.05
C PHE A 128 1.45 -3.01 3.54
N GLY A 129 2.66 -2.63 3.96
CA GLY A 129 2.97 -2.38 5.36
C GLY A 129 3.34 -3.62 6.19
N GLU A 130 3.30 -4.84 5.63
CA GLU A 130 3.55 -6.08 6.38
C GLU A 130 4.91 -6.10 7.10
N HIS A 131 5.94 -5.51 6.52
CA HIS A 131 7.28 -5.44 7.12
C HIS A 131 7.34 -4.52 8.36
N GLN A 132 6.34 -3.66 8.57
CA GLN A 132 6.21 -2.80 9.76
C GLN A 132 5.47 -3.47 10.90
N TYR A 133 4.92 -4.66 10.69
CA TYR A 133 4.11 -5.36 11.65
C TYR A 133 4.86 -5.70 12.94
N ARG A 134 4.39 -5.18 14.09
CA ARG A 134 5.01 -5.28 15.41
C ARG A 134 4.36 -6.29 16.35
N GLY A 135 3.22 -6.82 15.99
CA GLY A 135 2.52 -7.84 16.77
C GLY A 135 1.37 -7.31 17.62
N GLY A 136 1.03 -6.05 17.49
CA GLY A 136 -0.10 -5.40 18.19
C GLY A 136 -1.46 -5.64 17.53
N GLN A 137 -2.36 -4.71 17.77
CA GLN A 137 -3.64 -4.63 17.07
C GLN A 137 -3.38 -4.32 15.60
N VAL A 138 -4.14 -4.98 14.73
CA VAL A 138 -4.02 -4.82 13.27
C VAL A 138 -5.28 -4.19 12.74
N VAL A 139 -5.12 -3.18 11.91
CA VAL A 139 -6.18 -2.61 11.08
C VAL A 139 -5.88 -2.91 9.63
N ILE A 140 -6.85 -3.45 8.92
CA ILE A 140 -6.79 -3.74 7.49
C ILE A 140 -7.72 -2.79 6.75
N VAL A 141 -7.18 -2.11 5.74
CA VAL A 141 -7.91 -1.22 4.83
C VAL A 141 -7.68 -1.64 3.38
N GLN A 142 -8.46 -1.07 2.46
CA GLN A 142 -8.28 -1.34 1.03
C GLN A 142 -7.08 -0.58 0.47
N GLU A 143 -6.99 0.73 0.74
CA GLU A 143 -6.02 1.59 0.10
C GLU A 143 -4.73 1.75 0.90
N GLU A 144 -3.60 1.75 0.21
CA GLU A 144 -2.28 2.00 0.78
C GLU A 144 -2.18 3.40 1.40
N LYS A 145 -2.79 4.42 0.78
CA LYS A 145 -2.86 5.79 1.31
C LYS A 145 -3.54 5.84 2.67
N THR A 146 -4.67 5.13 2.82
CA THR A 146 -5.39 5.04 4.09
C THR A 146 -4.55 4.38 5.18
N ALA A 147 -3.79 3.32 4.84
CA ALA A 147 -2.88 2.69 5.80
C ALA A 147 -1.76 3.63 6.26
N LEU A 148 -1.25 4.47 5.37
CA LEU A 148 -0.23 5.46 5.69
C LEU A 148 -0.78 6.58 6.60
N LEU A 149 -1.95 7.12 6.29
CA LEU A 149 -2.64 8.09 7.15
C LEU A 149 -2.94 7.50 8.54
N GLY A 150 -3.42 6.25 8.57
CA GLY A 150 -3.65 5.53 9.82
C GLY A 150 -2.38 5.37 10.65
N SER A 151 -1.25 5.06 10.02
CA SER A 151 0.05 4.97 10.71
C SER A 151 0.57 6.30 11.24
N LEU A 152 0.18 7.41 10.63
CA LEU A 152 0.46 8.76 11.15
C LEU A 152 -0.45 9.10 12.33
N ALA A 153 -1.75 8.78 12.22
CA ALA A 153 -2.74 9.08 13.25
C ALA A 153 -2.56 8.21 14.51
N PHE A 154 -2.32 6.91 14.32
CA PHE A 154 -2.25 5.90 15.39
C PHE A 154 -0.98 5.05 15.22
N PRO A 155 0.19 5.58 15.63
CA PRO A 155 1.48 4.92 15.38
C PRO A 155 1.67 3.59 16.12
N ASP A 156 0.87 3.30 17.14
CA ASP A 156 0.93 2.05 17.91
C ASP A 156 0.08 0.92 17.32
N ILE A 157 -0.71 1.20 16.30
CA ILE A 157 -1.52 0.23 15.58
C ILE A 157 -0.79 -0.18 14.29
N ASP A 158 -0.84 -1.45 13.94
CA ASP A 158 -0.29 -1.96 12.70
C ASP A 158 -1.33 -1.78 11.57
N TRP A 159 -1.12 -0.77 10.74
CA TRP A 159 -1.97 -0.47 9.59
C TRP A 159 -1.46 -1.16 8.34
N LEU A 160 -2.29 -2.01 7.75
CA LEU A 160 -1.98 -2.79 6.56
C LEU A 160 -3.01 -2.52 5.47
N ALA A 161 -2.59 -2.59 4.20
CA ALA A 161 -3.53 -2.51 3.09
C ALA A 161 -3.49 -3.75 2.21
N VAL A 162 -4.67 -4.10 1.68
CA VAL A 162 -4.83 -5.16 0.67
C VAL A 162 -4.44 -4.65 -0.71
N GLY A 163 -4.67 -3.38 -0.95
CA GLY A 163 -4.52 -2.69 -2.24
C GLY A 163 -5.84 -2.63 -3.01
N VAL A 164 -6.07 -1.50 -3.67
CA VAL A 164 -7.29 -1.22 -4.42
C VAL A 164 -7.62 -2.35 -5.42
N GLY A 165 -8.87 -2.79 -5.41
CA GLY A 165 -9.36 -3.86 -6.28
C GLY A 165 -8.91 -5.27 -5.92
N ASN A 166 -8.19 -5.46 -4.81
CA ASN A 166 -7.80 -6.77 -4.29
C ASN A 166 -8.66 -7.18 -3.10
N ASN A 167 -8.72 -8.49 -2.84
CA ASN A 167 -9.33 -9.05 -1.65
C ASN A 167 -8.27 -9.75 -0.79
N LEU A 168 -8.65 -10.04 0.46
CA LEU A 168 -7.83 -10.86 1.34
C LEU A 168 -7.67 -12.26 0.75
N THR A 169 -6.43 -12.68 0.57
CA THR A 169 -6.14 -14.06 0.15
C THR A 169 -6.18 -15.02 1.35
N GLU A 170 -6.25 -16.32 1.08
CA GLU A 170 -6.07 -17.33 2.12
C GLU A 170 -4.72 -17.21 2.85
N GLY A 171 -3.66 -16.89 2.13
CA GLY A 171 -2.32 -16.69 2.70
C GLY A 171 -2.25 -15.46 3.62
N MET A 172 -2.87 -14.35 3.22
CA MET A 172 -3.03 -13.16 4.07
C MET A 172 -3.82 -13.49 5.33
N MET A 173 -4.97 -14.15 5.20
CA MET A 173 -5.81 -14.52 6.35
C MET A 173 -5.10 -15.43 7.35
N LYS A 174 -4.28 -16.38 6.89
CA LYS A 174 -3.50 -17.25 7.78
C LYS A 174 -2.51 -16.46 8.64
N LYS A 175 -1.95 -15.37 8.13
CA LYS A 175 -1.04 -14.48 8.87
C LYS A 175 -1.74 -13.69 9.98
N LEU A 176 -3.06 -13.54 9.91
CA LEU A 176 -3.88 -12.80 10.88
C LEU A 176 -4.44 -13.67 12.01
N ILE A 177 -4.32 -15.00 11.93
CA ILE A 177 -4.84 -15.92 12.94
C ILE A 177 -4.22 -15.65 14.30
N GLY A 178 -5.07 -15.58 15.33
CA GLY A 178 -4.65 -15.31 16.71
C GLY A 178 -4.34 -13.84 17.01
N ARG A 179 -4.67 -12.92 16.10
CA ARG A 179 -4.43 -11.49 16.24
C ARG A 179 -5.73 -10.73 16.48
N GLN A 180 -5.62 -9.58 17.11
CA GLN A 180 -6.74 -8.65 17.23
C GLN A 180 -6.82 -7.83 15.94
N VAL A 181 -7.76 -8.17 15.06
CA VAL A 181 -7.89 -7.58 13.73
C VAL A 181 -9.21 -6.85 13.59
N VAL A 182 -9.15 -5.64 13.01
CA VAL A 182 -10.32 -4.90 12.57
C VAL A 182 -10.18 -4.64 11.07
N LEU A 183 -11.21 -4.95 10.31
CA LEU A 183 -11.32 -4.70 8.88
C LEU A 183 -12.18 -3.46 8.66
N TYR A 184 -11.64 -2.45 7.96
CA TYR A 184 -12.39 -1.30 7.47
C TYR A 184 -12.54 -1.43 5.94
N PRO A 185 -13.64 -2.02 5.46
CA PRO A 185 -13.91 -2.12 4.03
C PRO A 185 -14.25 -0.76 3.43
N ASP A 186 -14.09 -0.64 2.11
CA ASP A 186 -14.74 0.38 1.31
C ASP A 186 -16.15 -0.06 0.86
N ASP A 187 -16.88 0.82 0.17
CA ASP A 187 -18.24 0.53 -0.32
C ASP A 187 -18.28 -0.72 -1.21
N PHE A 188 -17.23 -0.96 -2.00
CA PHE A 188 -17.18 -2.06 -2.96
C PHE A 188 -16.88 -3.40 -2.29
N SER A 189 -16.07 -3.39 -1.25
CA SER A 189 -15.63 -4.62 -0.55
C SER A 189 -16.49 -4.98 0.66
N CYS A 190 -17.35 -4.07 1.14
CA CYS A 190 -18.07 -4.19 2.40
C CYS A 190 -18.87 -5.51 2.51
N ASP A 191 -19.78 -5.76 1.57
CA ASP A 191 -20.64 -6.95 1.60
C ASP A 191 -19.79 -8.22 1.53
N PHE A 192 -18.79 -8.23 0.64
CA PHE A 192 -17.89 -9.36 0.49
C PHE A 192 -17.09 -9.62 1.76
N TRP A 193 -16.52 -8.60 2.39
CA TRP A 193 -15.73 -8.75 3.61
C TRP A 193 -16.60 -9.19 4.79
N ARG A 194 -17.82 -8.65 4.91
CA ARG A 194 -18.79 -9.06 5.93
C ARG A 194 -19.14 -10.54 5.82
N GLU A 195 -19.49 -11.00 4.62
CA GLU A 195 -19.90 -12.37 4.38
C GLU A 195 -18.76 -13.38 4.56
N HIS A 196 -17.59 -13.07 4.02
CA HIS A 196 -16.47 -14.02 3.96
C HIS A 196 -15.58 -13.98 5.20
N TYR A 197 -15.40 -12.81 5.81
CA TYR A 197 -14.44 -12.63 6.90
C TYR A 197 -15.07 -12.26 8.24
N GLY A 198 -16.32 -11.79 8.28
CA GLY A 198 -17.00 -11.30 9.49
C GLY A 198 -17.18 -12.34 10.60
N LYS A 199 -17.08 -13.64 10.28
CA LYS A 199 -17.07 -14.73 11.28
C LYS A 199 -15.73 -14.87 12.01
N ARG A 200 -14.65 -14.36 11.43
CA ARG A 200 -13.28 -14.50 11.94
C ARG A 200 -12.72 -13.20 12.48
N PHE A 201 -13.10 -12.07 11.89
CA PHE A 201 -12.57 -10.75 12.20
C PHE A 201 -13.71 -9.76 12.42
N LYS A 202 -13.46 -8.73 13.22
CA LYS A 202 -14.38 -7.60 13.31
C LYS A 202 -14.36 -6.85 11.99
N VAL A 203 -15.51 -6.77 11.31
CA VAL A 203 -15.71 -5.87 10.17
C VAL A 203 -16.39 -4.61 10.71
N ASP A 204 -15.74 -3.47 10.56
CA ASP A 204 -16.23 -2.20 11.05
C ASP A 204 -16.67 -1.33 9.86
N GLU A 205 -17.97 -1.09 9.78
CA GLU A 205 -18.62 -0.41 8.66
C GLU A 205 -18.86 1.08 8.95
N SER A 206 -18.29 1.61 10.03
CA SER A 206 -18.53 3.00 10.46
C SER A 206 -18.12 4.04 9.44
N PHE A 207 -17.19 3.70 8.55
CA PHE A 207 -16.69 4.62 7.51
C PHE A 207 -17.27 4.38 6.11
N ILE A 208 -18.21 3.45 5.94
CA ILE A 208 -18.85 3.19 4.63
C ILE A 208 -19.57 4.43 4.07
N ARG A 209 -20.12 5.28 4.95
CA ARG A 209 -20.83 6.50 4.57
C ARG A 209 -20.05 7.78 4.88
N SER A 210 -18.82 7.65 5.30
CA SER A 210 -17.95 8.76 5.67
C SER A 210 -16.52 8.46 5.22
N ASP A 211 -15.77 9.49 4.89
CA ASP A 211 -14.40 9.34 4.41
C ASP A 211 -13.46 9.05 5.59
N ILE A 212 -12.93 7.82 5.65
CA ILE A 212 -11.93 7.41 6.65
C ILE A 212 -10.65 8.26 6.54
N ASN A 213 -10.25 8.67 5.33
CA ASN A 213 -9.06 9.48 5.13
C ASN A 213 -9.26 10.86 5.76
N GLN A 214 -10.43 11.48 5.55
CA GLN A 214 -10.75 12.77 6.17
C GLN A 214 -10.77 12.66 7.71
N TYR A 215 -11.37 11.59 8.25
CA TYR A 215 -11.36 11.35 9.69
C TYR A 215 -9.92 11.26 10.24
N LEU A 216 -9.03 10.54 9.55
CA LEU A 216 -7.64 10.40 9.98
C LEU A 216 -6.88 11.72 9.89
N ILE A 217 -7.11 12.52 8.86
CA ILE A 217 -6.53 13.85 8.69
C ILE A 217 -7.00 14.77 9.83
N ASP A 218 -8.30 14.84 10.10
CA ASP A 218 -8.85 15.65 11.18
C ASP A 218 -8.29 15.22 12.55
N PHE A 219 -8.13 13.93 12.77
CA PHE A 219 -7.51 13.40 13.99
C PHE A 219 -6.06 13.84 14.15
N ILE A 220 -5.26 13.79 13.07
CA ILE A 220 -3.87 14.25 13.07
C ILE A 220 -3.79 15.75 13.40
N HIS A 221 -4.67 16.57 12.80
CA HIS A 221 -4.73 18.02 13.09
C HIS A 221 -5.07 18.30 14.55
N ASN A 222 -6.03 17.57 15.12
CA ASN A 222 -6.44 17.76 16.52
C ASN A 222 -5.34 17.36 17.52
N GLN A 223 -4.39 16.54 17.14
CA GLN A 223 -3.21 16.22 17.96
C GLN A 223 -2.13 17.31 17.94
N GLN A 224 -2.17 18.22 16.96
CA GLN A 224 -1.19 19.31 16.80
C GLN A 224 -1.58 20.60 17.54
N VAL A 225 -2.79 20.68 18.07
CA VAL A 225 -3.24 21.84 18.86
C VAL A 225 -2.67 21.69 20.26
N PRO A 226 -1.80 22.60 20.74
CA PRO A 226 -1.19 22.57 22.07
C PRO A 226 -2.22 22.81 23.18
#